data_e0e177e5cc30da3075a06d60def368cd
#
_entry.id   e0e177e5cc30da3075a06d60def368cd
#
_cell.length_a   1.000
_cell.length_b   1.000
_cell.length_c   1.000
_cell.angle_alpha   90.00
_cell.angle_beta   90.00
_cell.angle_gamma   90.00
#
_symmetry.space_group_name_H-M   'P 1'
#
loop_
_entity.id
_entity.type
_entity.pdbx_description
1 polymer ?
#
loop_
_entity_poly.entity_id
_entity_poly.type
_entity_poly.pdbx_seq_one_letter_code
_entity_poly.pdbx_strand_id
1 'polypeptide(L)'
;MFDLSLEVLRVVENAAIASARTMGMGDAKTADQAAVEAMRHCMDTIPMDGTIVIGEGERDAAPMLYIGEKVGAHNSGSRIVVDIAVDPLEGTNLCATGAAGAITVLAASEKGGLLHAPDCYMEKIIVGPAAKGAVDLDAPVKQNLKSIARRLQRGIDDLVVVVLDRERHKTLIHDIRDAGARIRLISDGDLSAGIAAAVAGTGVHAVMGSGGAPEGVLTAAALRCLNGEILARLVVKDDAQKERMQQMGIRDVTRIYNTQELAPGRALVFAACGVTDGNLLRGVRFTGDGIHTQSIVMTTSKPAVRFIETTHLENKPDVKVRFR
;
A
#
# COMPACT_ATOMS: atom_id res chain seq x y z
N MET A 1 21.40 7.81 -10.57
CA MET A 1 20.01 7.49 -10.23
C MET A 1 19.60 8.46 -9.14
N PHE A 2 18.56 9.24 -9.37
CA PHE A 2 18.10 10.26 -8.44
C PHE A 2 17.42 9.60 -7.23
N ASP A 3 17.71 10.09 -6.05
CA ASP A 3 17.10 9.61 -4.81
C ASP A 3 15.87 10.48 -4.50
N LEU A 4 14.68 9.98 -4.83
CA LEU A 4 13.41 10.65 -4.53
C LEU A 4 12.88 10.33 -3.13
N SER A 5 13.66 9.65 -2.28
CA SER A 5 13.18 9.14 -1.00
C SER A 5 12.61 10.22 -0.07
N LEU A 6 13.25 11.37 0.03
CA LEU A 6 12.76 12.48 0.86
C LEU A 6 11.59 13.21 0.22
N GLU A 7 11.55 13.26 -1.11
CA GLU A 7 10.45 13.89 -1.83
C GLU A 7 9.16 13.08 -1.69
N VAL A 8 9.23 11.76 -1.90
CA VAL A 8 8.05 10.90 -1.73
C VAL A 8 7.62 10.80 -0.25
N LEU A 9 8.56 10.86 0.70
CA LEU A 9 8.25 10.98 2.12
C LEU A 9 7.39 12.21 2.39
N ARG A 10 7.82 13.37 1.91
CA ARG A 10 7.09 14.63 2.08
C ARG A 10 5.67 14.56 1.49
N VAL A 11 5.50 13.86 0.36
CA VAL A 11 4.18 13.68 -0.26
C VAL A 11 3.24 12.90 0.64
N VAL A 12 3.66 11.73 1.14
CA VAL A 12 2.80 10.90 2.01
C VAL A 12 2.55 11.54 3.37
N GLU A 13 3.51 12.30 3.93
CA GLU A 13 3.32 13.03 5.17
C GLU A 13 2.28 14.15 5.03
N ASN A 14 2.33 14.93 3.93
CA ASN A 14 1.34 15.99 3.69
C ASN A 14 -0.08 15.41 3.54
N ALA A 15 -0.24 14.32 2.78
CA ALA A 15 -1.52 13.64 2.63
C ALA A 15 -2.03 13.09 3.98
N ALA A 16 -1.15 12.45 4.77
CA ALA A 16 -1.50 11.93 6.09
C ALA A 16 -1.96 13.03 7.06
N ILE A 17 -1.27 14.16 7.09
CA ILE A 17 -1.65 15.30 7.92
C ILE A 17 -3.02 15.86 7.51
N ALA A 18 -3.26 15.99 6.19
CA ALA A 18 -4.53 16.50 5.68
C ALA A 18 -5.70 15.56 6.03
N SER A 19 -5.54 14.26 5.81
CA SER A 19 -6.53 13.24 6.17
C SER A 19 -6.80 13.19 7.67
N ALA A 20 -5.75 13.24 8.49
CA ALA A 20 -5.87 13.16 9.94
C ALA A 20 -6.66 14.33 10.54
N ARG A 21 -6.74 15.48 9.89
CA ARG A 21 -7.59 16.60 10.30
C ARG A 21 -9.09 16.30 10.19
N THR A 22 -9.45 15.31 9.39
CA THR A 22 -10.86 14.85 9.19
C THR A 22 -11.15 13.53 9.90
N MET A 23 -10.16 12.97 10.60
CA MET A 23 -10.28 11.69 11.29
C MET A 23 -11.45 11.70 12.29
N GLY A 24 -12.29 10.66 12.23
CA GLY A 24 -13.42 10.48 13.15
C GLY A 24 -14.63 11.39 12.89
N MET A 25 -14.64 12.13 11.76
CA MET A 25 -15.77 13.01 11.42
C MET A 25 -16.92 12.28 10.72
N GLY A 26 -16.75 11.00 10.40
CA GLY A 26 -17.79 10.18 9.76
C GLY A 26 -17.96 10.42 8.25
N ASP A 27 -17.11 11.24 7.64
CA ASP A 27 -17.15 11.58 6.22
C ASP A 27 -15.92 11.05 5.49
N ALA A 28 -16.07 9.84 4.92
CA ALA A 28 -15.02 9.16 4.17
C ALA A 28 -14.61 9.95 2.91
N LYS A 29 -15.58 10.57 2.22
CA LYS A 29 -15.31 11.32 0.99
C LYS A 29 -14.49 12.58 1.25
N THR A 30 -14.81 13.33 2.29
CA THR A 30 -14.04 14.52 2.68
C THR A 30 -12.62 14.13 3.12
N ALA A 31 -12.45 13.01 3.84
CA ALA A 31 -11.14 12.52 4.25
C ALA A 31 -10.26 12.14 3.05
N ASP A 32 -10.84 11.44 2.10
CA ASP A 32 -10.20 11.03 0.85
C ASP A 32 -9.80 12.24 0.00
N GLN A 33 -10.73 13.15 -0.25
CA GLN A 33 -10.47 14.37 -1.02
C GLN A 33 -9.33 15.20 -0.41
N ALA A 34 -9.29 15.34 0.91
CA ALA A 34 -8.21 16.06 1.59
C ALA A 34 -6.84 15.41 1.35
N ALA A 35 -6.76 14.08 1.34
CA ALA A 35 -5.56 13.34 1.01
C ALA A 35 -5.12 13.56 -0.43
N VAL A 36 -6.05 13.39 -1.37
CA VAL A 36 -5.83 13.55 -2.83
C VAL A 36 -5.27 14.94 -3.14
N GLU A 37 -5.93 15.98 -2.65
CA GLU A 37 -5.52 17.37 -2.87
C GLU A 37 -4.13 17.65 -2.30
N ALA A 38 -3.87 17.24 -1.06
CA ALA A 38 -2.59 17.47 -0.41
C ALA A 38 -1.44 16.72 -1.12
N MET A 39 -1.69 15.45 -1.48
CA MET A 39 -0.73 14.62 -2.22
C MET A 39 -0.41 15.23 -3.58
N ARG A 40 -1.44 15.58 -4.35
CA ARG A 40 -1.30 16.16 -5.70
C ARG A 40 -0.55 17.48 -5.68
N HIS A 41 -0.91 18.41 -4.81
CA HIS A 41 -0.23 19.70 -4.69
C HIS A 41 1.23 19.55 -4.27
N CYS A 42 1.53 18.62 -3.37
CA CYS A 42 2.91 18.36 -2.97
C CYS A 42 3.76 17.84 -4.13
N MET A 43 3.20 16.94 -4.96
CA MET A 43 3.89 16.42 -6.14
C MET A 43 4.27 17.52 -7.15
N ASP A 44 3.47 18.57 -7.31
CA ASP A 44 3.76 19.67 -8.22
C ASP A 44 5.01 20.47 -7.87
N THR A 45 5.50 20.31 -6.65
CA THR A 45 6.73 20.97 -6.20
C THR A 45 7.99 20.14 -6.44
N ILE A 46 7.85 18.89 -6.88
CA ILE A 46 8.98 17.96 -7.05
C ILE A 46 9.52 18.06 -8.48
N PRO A 47 10.84 18.23 -8.68
CA PRO A 47 11.44 18.30 -10.00
C PRO A 47 11.50 16.93 -10.68
N MET A 48 10.36 16.42 -11.14
CA MET A 48 10.21 15.15 -11.85
C MET A 48 9.20 15.26 -13.00
N ASP A 49 9.27 14.35 -13.96
CA ASP A 49 8.22 14.05 -14.96
C ASP A 49 7.54 12.73 -14.54
N GLY A 50 6.57 12.85 -13.65
CA GLY A 50 5.81 11.73 -13.13
C GLY A 50 4.57 11.43 -13.98
N THR A 51 4.23 10.15 -14.07
CA THR A 51 2.95 9.69 -14.64
C THR A 51 2.25 8.82 -13.64
N ILE A 52 1.02 9.15 -13.28
CA ILE A 52 0.19 8.29 -12.44
C ILE A 52 -0.20 7.05 -13.24
N VAL A 53 0.20 5.88 -12.79
CA VAL A 53 -0.15 4.59 -13.42
C VAL A 53 -1.15 3.79 -12.58
N ILE A 54 -1.25 4.11 -11.30
CA ILE A 54 -2.28 3.67 -10.35
C ILE A 54 -2.64 4.88 -9.49
N GLY A 55 -3.92 5.17 -9.35
CA GLY A 55 -4.43 6.33 -8.60
C GLY A 55 -5.94 6.21 -8.35
N GLU A 56 -6.62 7.34 -8.25
CA GLU A 56 -8.02 7.48 -7.85
C GLU A 56 -9.05 6.97 -8.87
N GLY A 57 -8.61 6.46 -9.99
CA GLY A 57 -9.48 5.97 -11.06
C GLY A 57 -9.15 6.57 -12.41
N GLU A 58 -10.13 6.55 -13.32
CA GLU A 58 -9.97 7.13 -14.65
C GLU A 58 -10.27 8.62 -14.66
N ARG A 59 -9.75 9.30 -15.69
CA ARG A 59 -9.86 10.76 -15.86
C ARG A 59 -11.27 11.30 -15.73
N ASP A 60 -12.27 10.55 -16.19
CA ASP A 60 -13.68 10.99 -16.17
C ASP A 60 -14.34 10.79 -14.80
N ALA A 61 -13.70 9.99 -13.91
CA ALA A 61 -14.19 9.67 -12.58
C ALA A 61 -13.46 10.38 -11.44
N ALA A 62 -12.19 10.78 -11.66
CA ALA A 62 -11.34 11.42 -10.66
C ALA A 62 -10.82 12.77 -11.16
N PRO A 63 -10.96 13.87 -10.40
CA PRO A 63 -10.48 15.19 -10.80
C PRO A 63 -8.96 15.33 -10.70
N MET A 64 -8.31 14.55 -9.86
CA MET A 64 -6.86 14.54 -9.59
C MET A 64 -6.36 13.12 -9.38
N LEU A 65 -5.08 12.90 -9.57
CA LEU A 65 -4.39 11.62 -9.42
C LEU A 65 -5.02 10.49 -10.25
N TYR A 66 -5.64 10.84 -11.39
CA TYR A 66 -6.21 9.87 -12.31
C TYR A 66 -5.12 9.15 -13.12
N ILE A 67 -5.44 7.96 -13.60
CA ILE A 67 -4.52 7.16 -14.42
C ILE A 67 -4.15 7.93 -15.70
N GLY A 68 -2.84 8.12 -15.93
CA GLY A 68 -2.28 8.90 -17.02
C GLY A 68 -2.02 10.36 -16.70
N GLU A 69 -2.43 10.87 -15.53
CA GLU A 69 -2.13 12.25 -15.13
C GLU A 69 -0.63 12.48 -15.04
N LYS A 70 -0.20 13.64 -15.53
CA LYS A 70 1.17 14.12 -15.41
C LYS A 70 1.33 14.95 -14.14
N VAL A 71 2.33 14.62 -13.34
CA VAL A 71 2.63 15.27 -12.07
C VAL A 71 4.09 15.65 -11.97
N GLY A 72 4.38 16.61 -11.10
CA GLY A 72 5.74 17.16 -10.93
C GLY A 72 5.86 18.60 -11.40
N ALA A 73 6.97 19.25 -11.08
CA ALA A 73 7.25 20.64 -11.46
C ALA A 73 7.63 20.71 -12.96
N HIS A 74 6.64 20.84 -13.82
CA HIS A 74 6.74 20.78 -15.29
C HIS A 74 7.78 21.73 -15.93
N ASN A 75 8.20 22.76 -15.21
CA ASN A 75 9.18 23.76 -15.69
C ASN A 75 10.60 23.53 -15.16
N SER A 76 10.84 22.42 -14.46
CA SER A 76 12.12 22.17 -13.79
C SER A 76 13.26 21.71 -14.71
N GLY A 77 12.97 21.38 -15.97
CA GLY A 77 13.95 20.74 -16.87
C GLY A 77 14.43 19.37 -16.36
N SER A 78 13.68 18.77 -15.44
CA SER A 78 14.03 17.49 -14.82
C SER A 78 14.11 16.38 -15.86
N ARG A 79 15.16 15.55 -15.74
CA ARG A 79 15.32 14.31 -16.51
C ARG A 79 14.84 13.07 -15.75
N ILE A 80 14.21 13.25 -14.58
CA ILE A 80 13.69 12.14 -13.76
C ILE A 80 12.30 11.80 -14.27
N VAL A 81 12.22 10.75 -15.09
CA VAL A 81 10.95 10.22 -15.60
C VAL A 81 10.56 9.02 -14.76
N VAL A 82 9.37 9.04 -14.17
CA VAL A 82 8.90 8.00 -13.26
C VAL A 82 7.43 7.65 -13.46
N ASP A 83 7.12 6.39 -13.31
CA ASP A 83 5.76 5.90 -13.08
C ASP A 83 5.45 5.94 -11.57
N ILE A 84 4.25 6.38 -11.23
CA ILE A 84 3.82 6.59 -9.85
C ILE A 84 2.52 5.82 -9.62
N ALA A 85 2.50 5.04 -8.55
CA ALA A 85 1.30 4.43 -8.01
C ALA A 85 1.00 5.07 -6.65
N VAL A 86 -0.26 5.46 -6.42
CA VAL A 86 -0.70 6.08 -5.18
C VAL A 86 -1.97 5.44 -4.66
N ASP A 87 -2.10 5.47 -3.36
CA ASP A 87 -3.35 5.41 -2.63
C ASP A 87 -3.26 6.53 -1.57
N PRO A 88 -3.91 7.66 -1.82
CA PRO A 88 -3.83 8.83 -0.94
C PRO A 88 -4.36 8.57 0.46
N LEU A 89 -5.34 7.66 0.59
CA LEU A 89 -5.93 7.27 1.86
C LEU A 89 -6.40 5.80 1.87
N GLU A 90 -5.45 4.88 1.93
CA GLU A 90 -5.72 3.46 2.18
C GLU A 90 -6.41 3.28 3.53
N GLY A 91 -7.62 2.70 3.49
CA GLY A 91 -8.47 2.60 4.67
C GLY A 91 -9.29 3.86 4.93
N THR A 92 -9.90 4.43 3.90
CA THR A 92 -10.75 5.63 3.96
C THR A 92 -11.83 5.53 5.04
N ASN A 93 -12.50 4.37 5.17
CA ASN A 93 -13.49 4.15 6.23
C ASN A 93 -12.86 4.12 7.64
N LEU A 94 -11.61 3.64 7.76
CA LEU A 94 -10.90 3.63 9.03
C LEU A 94 -10.62 5.06 9.48
N CYS A 95 -10.17 5.93 8.57
CA CYS A 95 -9.97 7.34 8.86
C CYS A 95 -11.29 8.02 9.26
N ALA A 96 -12.35 7.83 8.48
CA ALA A 96 -13.65 8.45 8.72
C ALA A 96 -14.24 8.07 10.09
N THR A 97 -14.03 6.84 10.55
CA THR A 97 -14.51 6.36 11.85
C THR A 97 -13.51 6.54 12.99
N GLY A 98 -12.28 6.98 12.72
CA GLY A 98 -11.20 7.03 13.71
C GLY A 98 -10.67 5.65 14.11
N ALA A 99 -10.96 4.62 13.32
CA ALA A 99 -10.46 3.27 13.54
C ALA A 99 -8.97 3.15 13.14
N ALA A 100 -8.31 2.14 13.71
CA ALA A 100 -6.88 1.94 13.53
C ALA A 100 -6.52 1.40 12.14
N GLY A 101 -5.40 1.86 11.56
CA GLY A 101 -4.75 1.23 10.41
C GLY A 101 -4.84 1.98 9.09
N ALA A 102 -5.43 3.19 9.04
CA ALA A 102 -5.39 4.04 7.84
C ALA A 102 -3.97 4.60 7.62
N ILE A 103 -3.52 4.55 6.36
CA ILE A 103 -2.22 5.05 5.92
C ILE A 103 -2.34 5.79 4.59
N THR A 104 -1.38 6.62 4.25
CA THR A 104 -1.16 7.15 2.91
C THR A 104 -0.01 6.40 2.24
N VAL A 105 -0.09 6.15 0.94
CA VAL A 105 0.90 5.32 0.25
C VAL A 105 1.28 5.90 -1.11
N LEU A 106 2.57 5.80 -1.43
CA LEU A 106 3.12 6.12 -2.75
C LEU A 106 4.24 5.14 -3.11
N ALA A 107 4.21 4.63 -4.33
CA ALA A 107 5.33 3.95 -4.94
C ALA A 107 5.74 4.66 -6.23
N ALA A 108 7.04 4.80 -6.46
CA ALA A 108 7.59 5.33 -7.70
C ALA A 108 8.67 4.41 -8.26
N SER A 109 8.74 4.34 -9.58
CA SER A 109 9.75 3.55 -10.30
C SER A 109 10.10 4.21 -11.63
N GLU A 110 11.15 3.74 -12.28
CA GLU A 110 11.37 4.04 -13.69
C GLU A 110 10.17 3.59 -14.54
N LYS A 111 10.00 4.21 -15.70
CA LYS A 111 8.86 3.91 -16.60
C LYS A 111 8.73 2.41 -16.89
N GLY A 112 7.53 1.87 -16.74
CA GLY A 112 7.21 0.44 -16.88
C GLY A 112 7.61 -0.41 -15.68
N GLY A 113 8.00 0.21 -14.55
CA GLY A 113 8.42 -0.50 -13.35
C GLY A 113 7.28 -0.86 -12.38
N LEU A 114 6.05 -0.52 -12.70
CA LEU A 114 4.83 -0.90 -11.98
C LEU A 114 3.81 -1.44 -12.99
N LEU A 115 3.11 -2.52 -12.65
CA LEU A 115 2.03 -3.03 -13.47
C LEU A 115 0.88 -2.02 -13.50
N HIS A 116 0.44 -1.67 -14.69
CA HIS A 116 -0.77 -0.87 -14.86
C HIS A 116 -1.99 -1.78 -14.61
N ALA A 117 -2.35 -1.94 -13.34
CA ALA A 117 -3.48 -2.78 -12.96
C ALA A 117 -4.80 -2.06 -13.25
N PRO A 118 -5.79 -2.77 -13.83
CA PRO A 118 -7.13 -2.24 -13.97
C PRO A 118 -7.79 -2.08 -12.59
N ASP A 119 -8.78 -1.22 -12.50
CA ASP A 119 -9.65 -1.13 -11.33
C ASP A 119 -10.56 -2.35 -11.25
N CYS A 120 -10.04 -3.41 -10.64
CA CYS A 120 -10.70 -4.68 -10.42
C CYS A 120 -10.23 -5.34 -9.12
N TYR A 121 -10.86 -6.40 -8.71
CA TYR A 121 -10.36 -7.23 -7.61
C TYR A 121 -9.22 -8.15 -8.08
N MET A 122 -8.42 -8.53 -7.10
CA MET A 122 -7.30 -9.45 -7.23
C MET A 122 -7.36 -10.43 -6.06
N GLU A 123 -7.42 -11.73 -6.35
CA GLU A 123 -7.16 -12.77 -5.37
C GLU A 123 -5.67 -12.77 -5.04
N LYS A 124 -5.31 -12.84 -3.77
CA LYS A 124 -3.92 -12.69 -3.33
C LYS A 124 -3.59 -13.50 -2.08
N ILE A 125 -2.34 -13.98 -2.04
CA ILE A 125 -1.69 -14.50 -0.84
C ILE A 125 -0.36 -13.76 -0.66
N ILE A 126 -0.14 -13.23 0.54
CA ILE A 126 1.02 -12.40 0.88
C ILE A 126 1.72 -13.00 2.08
N VAL A 127 3.05 -13.10 1.99
CA VAL A 127 3.89 -13.61 3.09
C VAL A 127 5.18 -12.79 3.19
N GLY A 128 5.77 -12.81 4.38
CA GLY A 128 7.06 -12.18 4.63
C GLY A 128 8.25 -12.99 4.07
N PRO A 129 9.47 -12.42 4.17
CA PRO A 129 10.70 -13.00 3.61
C PRO A 129 10.97 -14.44 4.04
N ALA A 130 10.70 -14.76 5.30
CA ALA A 130 10.96 -16.09 5.87
C ALA A 130 10.06 -17.19 5.27
N ALA A 131 8.88 -16.83 4.77
CA ALA A 131 7.93 -17.75 4.13
C ALA A 131 7.90 -17.64 2.59
N LYS A 132 8.80 -16.85 2.00
CA LYS A 132 8.89 -16.70 0.54
C LYS A 132 9.14 -18.04 -0.16
N GLY A 133 8.41 -18.30 -1.25
CA GLY A 133 8.43 -19.57 -1.99
C GLY A 133 7.74 -20.73 -1.27
N ALA A 134 6.95 -20.43 -0.22
CA ALA A 134 6.23 -21.46 0.53
C ALA A 134 4.75 -21.55 0.15
N VAL A 135 4.26 -20.61 -0.64
CA VAL A 135 2.83 -20.47 -0.95
C VAL A 135 2.54 -20.72 -2.43
N ASP A 136 1.33 -21.19 -2.68
CA ASP A 136 0.79 -21.43 -4.01
C ASP A 136 -0.68 -21.00 -4.00
N LEU A 137 -1.06 -20.10 -4.92
CA LEU A 137 -2.40 -19.51 -4.95
C LEU A 137 -3.48 -20.56 -5.29
N ASP A 138 -3.13 -21.62 -6.04
CA ASP A 138 -4.03 -22.70 -6.42
C ASP A 138 -4.08 -23.84 -5.38
N ALA A 139 -3.18 -23.83 -4.39
CA ALA A 139 -3.17 -24.86 -3.37
C ALA A 139 -4.25 -24.62 -2.29
N PRO A 140 -4.78 -25.71 -1.69
CA PRO A 140 -5.70 -25.60 -0.56
C PRO A 140 -5.12 -24.76 0.58
N VAL A 141 -5.96 -23.97 1.26
CA VAL A 141 -5.59 -23.10 2.40
C VAL A 141 -4.76 -23.84 3.44
N LYS A 142 -5.19 -25.05 3.84
CA LYS A 142 -4.48 -25.90 4.82
C LYS A 142 -3.06 -26.25 4.38
N GLN A 143 -2.83 -26.45 3.08
CA GLN A 143 -1.51 -26.73 2.55
C GLN A 143 -0.60 -25.52 2.62
N ASN A 144 -1.10 -24.34 2.23
CA ASN A 144 -0.38 -23.07 2.37
C ASN A 144 0.00 -22.80 3.83
N LEU A 145 -0.94 -22.94 4.77
CA LEU A 145 -0.68 -22.71 6.19
C LEU A 145 0.37 -23.67 6.75
N LYS A 146 0.33 -24.97 6.38
CA LYS A 146 1.37 -25.94 6.75
C LYS A 146 2.75 -25.54 6.22
N SER A 147 2.81 -25.06 4.98
CA SER A 147 4.07 -24.64 4.36
C SER A 147 4.63 -23.39 5.02
N ILE A 148 3.79 -22.39 5.33
CA ILE A 148 4.17 -21.18 6.07
C ILE A 148 4.66 -21.55 7.47
N ALA A 149 3.90 -22.37 8.22
CA ALA A 149 4.25 -22.79 9.57
C ALA A 149 5.62 -23.48 9.61
N ARG A 150 5.88 -24.40 8.64
CA ARG A 150 7.17 -25.08 8.51
C ARG A 150 8.31 -24.10 8.26
N ARG A 151 8.13 -23.14 7.34
CA ARG A 151 9.14 -22.12 7.04
C ARG A 151 9.45 -21.24 8.24
N LEU A 152 8.42 -20.91 9.02
CA LEU A 152 8.55 -20.09 10.22
C LEU A 152 8.95 -20.89 11.46
N GLN A 153 9.12 -22.23 11.36
CA GLN A 153 9.48 -23.15 12.45
C GLN A 153 8.53 -23.05 13.65
N ARG A 154 7.21 -23.07 13.38
CA ARG A 154 6.15 -22.98 14.41
C ARG A 154 4.93 -23.81 14.05
N GLY A 155 3.99 -23.94 14.97
CA GLY A 155 2.71 -24.58 14.74
C GLY A 155 1.79 -23.74 13.84
N ILE A 156 0.78 -24.36 13.25
CA ILE A 156 -0.25 -23.62 12.49
C ILE A 156 -1.07 -22.73 13.43
N ASP A 157 -1.29 -23.16 14.66
CA ASP A 157 -1.99 -22.46 15.74
C ASP A 157 -1.25 -21.19 16.22
N ASP A 158 0.04 -21.09 15.94
CA ASP A 158 0.83 -19.87 16.16
C ASP A 158 0.70 -18.85 15.03
N LEU A 159 0.19 -19.25 13.87
CA LEU A 159 0.02 -18.32 12.75
C LEU A 159 -1.15 -17.36 13.00
N VAL A 160 -0.97 -16.12 12.54
CA VAL A 160 -2.02 -15.11 12.42
C VAL A 160 -2.15 -14.74 10.95
N VAL A 161 -3.32 -15.03 10.37
CA VAL A 161 -3.66 -14.68 8.99
C VAL A 161 -4.59 -13.48 9.03
N VAL A 162 -4.30 -12.45 8.24
CA VAL A 162 -5.20 -11.30 8.06
C VAL A 162 -6.11 -11.57 6.86
N VAL A 163 -7.39 -11.30 7.01
CA VAL A 163 -8.42 -11.44 5.98
C VAL A 163 -9.38 -10.25 6.08
N LEU A 164 -9.77 -9.67 4.93
CA LEU A 164 -10.84 -8.68 4.88
C LEU A 164 -12.18 -9.31 5.29
N ASP A 165 -12.87 -8.72 6.25
CA ASP A 165 -14.20 -9.14 6.69
C ASP A 165 -15.24 -8.77 5.63
N ARG A 166 -15.42 -9.67 4.69
CA ARG A 166 -16.35 -9.55 3.56
C ARG A 166 -17.08 -10.87 3.34
N GLU A 167 -18.32 -10.77 2.88
CA GLU A 167 -19.16 -11.93 2.55
C GLU A 167 -18.45 -12.93 1.64
N ARG A 168 -17.72 -12.43 0.63
CA ARG A 168 -16.95 -13.25 -0.31
C ARG A 168 -15.83 -14.08 0.32
N HIS A 169 -15.44 -13.79 1.55
CA HIS A 169 -14.37 -14.49 2.27
C HIS A 169 -14.87 -15.50 3.31
N LYS A 170 -16.18 -15.71 3.46
CA LYS A 170 -16.73 -16.63 4.47
C LYS A 170 -16.13 -18.04 4.40
N THR A 171 -16.03 -18.60 3.20
CA THR A 171 -15.41 -19.92 2.99
C THR A 171 -13.94 -19.92 3.37
N LEU A 172 -13.18 -18.92 2.91
CA LEU A 172 -11.76 -18.76 3.25
C LEU A 172 -11.55 -18.65 4.76
N ILE A 173 -12.37 -17.85 5.44
CA ILE A 173 -12.31 -17.67 6.90
C ILE A 173 -12.58 -19.00 7.62
N HIS A 174 -13.57 -19.76 7.15
CA HIS A 174 -13.87 -21.09 7.68
C HIS A 174 -12.67 -22.02 7.50
N ASP A 175 -12.12 -22.13 6.29
CA ASP A 175 -11.01 -23.02 5.96
C ASP A 175 -9.73 -22.72 6.75
N ILE A 176 -9.44 -21.43 7.00
CA ILE A 176 -8.30 -21.02 7.83
C ILE A 176 -8.51 -21.49 9.29
N ARG A 177 -9.73 -21.31 9.84
CA ARG A 177 -10.07 -21.76 11.20
C ARG A 177 -10.00 -23.27 11.33
N ASP A 178 -10.53 -23.99 10.37
CA ASP A 178 -10.49 -25.46 10.32
C ASP A 178 -9.07 -26.01 10.21
N ALA A 179 -8.18 -25.25 9.56
CA ALA A 179 -6.77 -25.60 9.52
C ALA A 179 -6.04 -25.35 10.87
N GLY A 180 -6.66 -24.62 11.80
CA GLY A 180 -6.16 -24.34 13.14
C GLY A 180 -5.41 -23.01 13.30
N ALA A 181 -5.35 -22.16 12.26
CA ALA A 181 -4.70 -20.85 12.37
C ALA A 181 -5.60 -19.78 12.99
N ARG A 182 -5.00 -18.79 13.62
CA ARG A 182 -5.69 -17.61 14.12
C ARG A 182 -5.93 -16.62 13.00
N ILE A 183 -7.06 -15.93 13.03
CA ILE A 183 -7.43 -14.90 12.06
C ILE A 183 -7.52 -13.55 12.74
N ARG A 184 -7.03 -12.52 12.03
CA ARG A 184 -7.37 -11.12 12.30
C ARG A 184 -8.24 -10.64 11.15
N LEU A 185 -9.52 -10.40 11.44
CA LEU A 185 -10.45 -9.78 10.50
C LEU A 185 -10.23 -8.27 10.51
N ILE A 186 -10.14 -7.69 9.33
CA ILE A 186 -10.03 -6.24 9.12
C ILE A 186 -11.18 -5.78 8.22
N SER A 187 -11.72 -4.61 8.50
CA SER A 187 -12.78 -4.04 7.68
C SER A 187 -12.24 -3.35 6.43
N ASP A 188 -10.96 -2.92 6.44
CA ASP A 188 -10.29 -2.20 5.38
C ASP A 188 -8.77 -2.28 5.58
N GLY A 189 -7.95 -1.85 4.58
CA GLY A 189 -6.51 -1.71 4.76
C GLY A 189 -5.69 -2.98 4.52
N ASP A 190 -6.01 -3.76 3.48
CA ASP A 190 -5.28 -5.00 3.18
C ASP A 190 -3.85 -4.77 2.64
N LEU A 191 -3.58 -3.60 2.06
CA LEU A 191 -2.23 -3.17 1.68
C LEU A 191 -1.35 -2.99 2.93
N SER A 192 -1.84 -2.27 3.93
CA SER A 192 -1.15 -2.09 5.22
C SER A 192 -0.85 -3.43 5.88
N ALA A 193 -1.83 -4.35 5.88
CA ALA A 193 -1.66 -5.71 6.39
C ALA A 193 -0.62 -6.51 5.59
N GLY A 194 -0.57 -6.34 4.26
CA GLY A 194 0.41 -6.96 3.38
C GLY A 194 1.84 -6.54 3.70
N ILE A 195 2.06 -5.26 3.94
CA ILE A 195 3.38 -4.75 4.39
C ILE A 195 3.71 -5.30 5.79
N ALA A 196 2.73 -5.30 6.70
CA ALA A 196 2.92 -5.81 8.05
C ALA A 196 3.32 -7.29 8.07
N ALA A 197 2.85 -8.12 7.14
CA ALA A 197 3.26 -9.52 7.02
C ALA A 197 4.75 -9.68 6.68
N ALA A 198 5.39 -8.66 6.08
CA ALA A 198 6.81 -8.67 5.73
C ALA A 198 7.70 -7.94 6.75
N VAL A 199 7.12 -7.28 7.75
CA VAL A 199 7.84 -6.57 8.82
C VAL A 199 7.83 -7.40 10.10
N ALA A 200 9.00 -7.72 10.64
CA ALA A 200 9.12 -8.50 11.87
C ALA A 200 8.52 -7.74 13.07
N GLY A 201 7.85 -8.47 13.96
CA GLY A 201 7.29 -7.90 15.20
C GLY A 201 5.84 -7.42 15.08
N THR A 202 5.25 -7.36 13.90
CA THR A 202 3.84 -6.96 13.70
C THR A 202 2.82 -8.02 14.14
N GLY A 203 3.28 -9.26 14.29
CA GLY A 203 2.42 -10.40 14.62
C GLY A 203 1.53 -10.88 13.47
N VAL A 204 1.76 -10.41 12.24
CA VAL A 204 1.09 -10.87 11.01
C VAL A 204 2.01 -11.85 10.28
N HIS A 205 1.48 -13.00 9.85
CA HIS A 205 2.27 -14.05 9.18
C HIS A 205 1.88 -14.26 7.72
N ALA A 206 0.63 -13.98 7.38
CA ALA A 206 0.12 -13.99 6.01
C ALA A 206 -1.09 -13.07 5.87
N VAL A 207 -1.37 -12.64 4.64
CA VAL A 207 -2.65 -12.05 4.23
C VAL A 207 -3.22 -12.93 3.13
N MET A 208 -4.49 -13.26 3.21
CA MET A 208 -5.18 -14.10 2.22
C MET A 208 -6.54 -13.51 1.87
N GLY A 209 -6.95 -13.65 0.61
CA GLY A 209 -8.27 -13.24 0.14
C GLY A 209 -8.21 -12.40 -1.12
N SER A 210 -9.27 -11.64 -1.40
CA SER A 210 -9.33 -10.74 -2.54
C SER A 210 -9.59 -9.30 -2.12
N GLY A 211 -8.82 -8.39 -2.70
CA GLY A 211 -8.92 -6.93 -2.53
C GLY A 211 -8.62 -6.27 -3.87
N GLY A 212 -8.46 -4.95 -3.90
CA GLY A 212 -8.17 -4.22 -5.13
C GLY A 212 -6.84 -4.63 -5.77
N ALA A 213 -6.81 -4.63 -7.09
CA ALA A 213 -5.60 -4.90 -7.85
C ALA A 213 -4.59 -3.75 -7.76
N PRO A 214 -5.01 -2.48 -7.77
CA PRO A 214 -4.13 -1.34 -7.48
C PRO A 214 -3.34 -1.50 -6.18
N GLU A 215 -4.01 -1.83 -5.07
CA GLU A 215 -3.40 -2.08 -3.76
C GLU A 215 -2.47 -3.29 -3.78
N GLY A 216 -2.78 -4.29 -4.63
CA GLY A 216 -1.89 -5.44 -4.86
C GLY A 216 -0.56 -5.05 -5.49
N VAL A 217 -0.56 -4.13 -6.45
CA VAL A 217 0.67 -3.60 -7.08
C VAL A 217 1.47 -2.74 -6.10
N LEU A 218 0.81 -1.86 -5.35
CA LEU A 218 1.45 -1.08 -4.28
C LEU A 218 2.08 -1.98 -3.22
N THR A 219 1.35 -3.03 -2.80
CA THR A 219 1.88 -4.06 -1.88
C THR A 219 3.12 -4.75 -2.49
N ALA A 220 3.06 -5.13 -3.77
CA ALA A 220 4.19 -5.74 -4.45
C ALA A 220 5.42 -4.83 -4.48
N ALA A 221 5.24 -3.53 -4.72
CA ALA A 221 6.33 -2.55 -4.68
C ALA A 221 7.00 -2.48 -3.30
N ALA A 222 6.21 -2.49 -2.22
CA ALA A 222 6.73 -2.58 -0.85
C ALA A 222 7.47 -3.90 -0.59
N LEU A 223 6.88 -5.02 -1.01
CA LEU A 223 7.46 -6.36 -0.83
C LEU A 223 8.76 -6.55 -1.62
N ARG A 224 8.93 -5.86 -2.76
CA ARG A 224 10.21 -5.80 -3.48
C ARG A 224 11.33 -5.22 -2.62
N CYS A 225 11.02 -4.20 -1.81
CA CYS A 225 11.97 -3.60 -0.88
C CYS A 225 12.21 -4.46 0.36
N LEU A 226 11.19 -5.22 0.80
CA LEU A 226 11.21 -6.05 2.01
C LEU A 226 11.59 -7.52 1.75
N ASN A 227 11.82 -7.90 0.48
CA ASN A 227 12.05 -9.29 0.05
C ASN A 227 10.91 -10.26 0.42
N GLY A 228 9.69 -9.75 0.59
CA GLY A 228 8.49 -10.56 0.78
C GLY A 228 7.96 -11.15 -0.53
N GLU A 229 6.82 -11.81 -0.47
CA GLU A 229 6.16 -12.41 -1.62
C GLU A 229 4.66 -12.12 -1.64
N ILE A 230 4.17 -11.78 -2.81
CA ILE A 230 2.75 -11.80 -3.15
C ILE A 230 2.57 -12.68 -4.40
N LEU A 231 1.61 -13.60 -4.33
CA LEU A 231 1.05 -14.27 -5.49
C LEU A 231 -0.37 -13.76 -5.68
N ALA A 232 -0.72 -13.39 -6.90
CA ALA A 232 -1.99 -12.74 -7.17
C ALA A 232 -2.56 -13.11 -8.54
N ARG A 233 -3.90 -13.18 -8.63
CA ARG A 233 -4.65 -13.41 -9.86
C ARG A 233 -5.80 -12.43 -9.95
N LEU A 234 -5.98 -11.80 -11.12
CA LEU A 234 -7.08 -10.87 -11.36
C LEU A 234 -8.43 -11.58 -11.31
N VAL A 235 -9.41 -10.94 -10.71
CA VAL A 235 -10.78 -11.44 -10.66
C VAL A 235 -11.61 -10.67 -11.67
N VAL A 236 -12.12 -11.38 -12.67
CA VAL A 236 -12.97 -10.83 -13.73
C VAL A 236 -14.42 -10.95 -13.30
N LYS A 237 -15.14 -9.86 -13.27
CA LYS A 237 -16.57 -9.81 -12.90
C LYS A 237 -17.52 -10.11 -14.06
N ASP A 238 -17.19 -9.54 -15.23
CA ASP A 238 -18.03 -9.56 -16.42
C ASP A 238 -17.21 -9.40 -17.71
N ASP A 239 -17.86 -9.55 -18.86
CA ASP A 239 -17.19 -9.46 -20.16
C ASP A 239 -16.66 -8.04 -20.45
N ALA A 240 -17.34 -6.99 -20.00
CA ALA A 240 -16.89 -5.61 -20.20
C ALA A 240 -15.56 -5.35 -19.46
N GLN A 241 -15.43 -5.85 -18.25
CA GLN A 241 -14.17 -5.79 -17.50
C GLN A 241 -13.05 -6.60 -18.18
N LYS A 242 -13.40 -7.76 -18.74
CA LYS A 242 -12.45 -8.59 -19.51
C LYS A 242 -11.94 -7.88 -20.76
N GLU A 243 -12.83 -7.26 -21.53
CA GLU A 243 -12.45 -6.48 -22.71
C GLU A 243 -11.53 -5.31 -22.35
N ARG A 244 -11.84 -4.61 -21.28
CA ARG A 244 -11.02 -3.52 -20.76
C ARG A 244 -9.62 -4.00 -20.35
N MET A 245 -9.51 -5.11 -19.64
CA MET A 245 -8.22 -5.75 -19.31
C MET A 245 -7.41 -6.07 -20.58
N GLN A 246 -8.06 -6.57 -21.63
CA GLN A 246 -7.41 -6.85 -22.90
C GLN A 246 -6.89 -5.57 -23.57
N GLN A 247 -7.65 -4.47 -23.55
CA GLN A 247 -7.21 -3.17 -24.04
C GLN A 247 -6.00 -2.62 -23.27
N MET A 248 -5.90 -2.91 -21.98
CA MET A 248 -4.74 -2.61 -21.13
C MET A 248 -3.55 -3.56 -21.34
N GLY A 249 -3.67 -4.54 -22.28
CA GLY A 249 -2.60 -5.48 -22.62
C GLY A 249 -2.57 -6.76 -21.78
N ILE A 250 -3.55 -6.99 -20.92
CA ILE A 250 -3.69 -8.20 -20.12
C ILE A 250 -4.41 -9.26 -20.97
N ARG A 251 -3.63 -10.18 -21.53
CA ARG A 251 -4.17 -11.23 -22.45
C ARG A 251 -4.69 -12.45 -21.71
N ASP A 252 -4.06 -12.83 -20.61
CA ASP A 252 -4.40 -13.98 -19.79
C ASP A 252 -4.86 -13.53 -18.40
N VAL A 253 -6.16 -13.54 -18.18
CA VAL A 253 -6.79 -13.15 -16.90
C VAL A 253 -6.68 -14.23 -15.82
N THR A 254 -6.30 -15.47 -16.20
CA THR A 254 -6.11 -16.59 -15.27
C THR A 254 -4.69 -16.66 -14.72
N ARG A 255 -3.79 -15.86 -15.28
CA ARG A 255 -2.38 -15.83 -14.91
C ARG A 255 -2.20 -15.47 -13.44
N ILE A 256 -1.35 -16.22 -12.76
CA ILE A 256 -0.83 -15.84 -11.44
C ILE A 256 0.38 -14.94 -11.64
N TYR A 257 0.32 -13.76 -11.06
CA TYR A 257 1.41 -12.81 -11.01
C TYR A 257 2.19 -12.98 -9.70
N ASN A 258 3.50 -12.92 -9.79
CA ASN A 258 4.37 -12.84 -8.61
C ASN A 258 4.77 -11.40 -8.31
N THR A 259 5.45 -11.18 -7.17
CA THR A 259 5.92 -9.87 -6.71
C THR A 259 6.71 -9.10 -7.77
N GLN A 260 7.59 -9.80 -8.52
CA GLN A 260 8.44 -9.20 -9.55
C GLN A 260 7.64 -8.78 -10.79
N GLU A 261 6.58 -9.51 -11.11
CA GLU A 261 5.74 -9.23 -12.28
C GLU A 261 4.74 -8.10 -12.00
N LEU A 262 4.29 -7.94 -10.76
CA LEU A 262 3.45 -6.81 -10.33
C LEU A 262 4.26 -5.50 -10.21
N ALA A 263 5.52 -5.58 -9.76
CA ALA A 263 6.42 -4.44 -9.64
C ALA A 263 7.80 -4.76 -10.24
N PRO A 264 7.93 -4.78 -11.58
CA PRO A 264 9.14 -5.20 -12.28
C PRO A 264 10.31 -4.21 -12.17
N GLY A 265 10.08 -3.00 -11.70
CA GLY A 265 11.07 -1.93 -11.61
C GLY A 265 12.35 -2.34 -10.89
N ARG A 266 13.49 -1.81 -11.35
CA ARG A 266 14.81 -2.00 -10.74
C ARG A 266 15.08 -0.95 -9.67
N ALA A 267 14.52 0.24 -9.84
CA ALA A 267 14.71 1.39 -8.97
C ALA A 267 13.38 1.83 -8.37
N LEU A 268 12.85 1.01 -7.49
CA LEU A 268 11.63 1.30 -6.75
C LEU A 268 11.94 2.15 -5.53
N VAL A 269 11.08 3.12 -5.29
CA VAL A 269 10.95 3.85 -4.03
C VAL A 269 9.51 3.64 -3.56
N PHE A 270 9.34 3.26 -2.32
CA PHE A 270 8.05 3.12 -1.66
C PHE A 270 8.04 3.97 -0.40
N ALA A 271 6.96 4.69 -0.17
CA ALA A 271 6.74 5.44 1.06
C ALA A 271 5.31 5.21 1.57
N ALA A 272 5.16 5.16 2.89
CA ALA A 272 3.86 5.21 3.55
C ALA A 272 3.96 6.03 4.84
N CYS A 273 2.86 6.70 5.19
CA CYS A 273 2.73 7.46 6.44
C CYS A 273 1.44 7.05 7.16
N GLY A 274 1.51 6.86 8.47
CA GLY A 274 0.33 6.57 9.29
C GLY A 274 -0.62 7.76 9.36
N VAL A 275 -1.91 7.52 9.12
CA VAL A 275 -3.00 8.49 9.34
C VAL A 275 -3.64 8.25 10.70
N THR A 276 -4.05 7.02 10.96
CA THR A 276 -4.52 6.55 12.27
C THR A 276 -3.54 5.56 12.86
N ASP A 277 -3.54 5.37 14.18
CA ASP A 277 -2.64 4.40 14.82
C ASP A 277 -2.83 2.99 14.23
N GLY A 278 -1.74 2.31 13.91
CA GLY A 278 -1.77 0.98 13.32
C GLY A 278 -0.64 0.07 13.82
N ASN A 279 -0.68 -1.21 13.41
CA ASN A 279 0.38 -2.18 13.76
C ASN A 279 1.70 -1.90 13.06
N LEU A 280 1.66 -1.21 11.92
CA LEU A 280 2.83 -0.88 11.11
C LEU A 280 3.39 0.49 11.44
N LEU A 281 2.53 1.50 11.49
CA LEU A 281 2.88 2.91 11.72
C LEU A 281 1.92 3.53 12.74
N ARG A 282 2.42 4.49 13.50
CA ARG A 282 1.60 5.34 14.36
C ARG A 282 0.92 6.41 13.51
N GLY A 283 -0.28 6.79 13.92
CA GLY A 283 -1.04 7.87 13.29
C GLY A 283 -0.46 9.26 13.56
N VAL A 284 -0.98 10.23 12.83
CA VAL A 284 -0.65 11.65 12.98
C VAL A 284 -1.10 12.15 14.36
N ARG A 285 -0.26 12.93 15.03
CA ARG A 285 -0.57 13.56 16.31
C ARG A 285 -0.40 15.05 16.24
N PHE A 286 -1.43 15.77 16.66
CA PHE A 286 -1.42 17.22 16.82
C PHE A 286 -1.12 17.55 18.26
N THR A 287 0.03 18.14 18.52
CA THR A 287 0.53 18.45 19.89
C THR A 287 0.89 19.92 20.01
N GLY A 288 1.19 20.36 21.23
CA GLY A 288 1.57 21.76 21.47
C GLY A 288 2.90 22.16 20.83
N ASP A 289 3.77 21.19 20.53
CA ASP A 289 5.11 21.38 19.93
C ASP A 289 5.15 21.12 18.42
N GLY A 290 4.03 20.74 17.80
CA GLY A 290 3.94 20.55 16.36
C GLY A 290 3.04 19.39 15.97
N ILE A 291 3.13 18.99 14.68
CA ILE A 291 2.47 17.81 14.16
C ILE A 291 3.51 16.70 14.05
N HIS A 292 3.18 15.52 14.58
CA HIS A 292 4.07 14.36 14.54
C HIS A 292 3.54 13.33 13.56
N THR A 293 4.39 12.86 12.67
CA THR A 293 4.12 11.77 11.73
C THR A 293 5.10 10.62 11.95
N GLN A 294 4.66 9.40 11.63
CA GLN A 294 5.52 8.23 11.52
C GLN A 294 5.37 7.62 10.13
N SER A 295 6.48 7.43 9.46
CA SER A 295 6.54 7.00 8.06
C SER A 295 7.54 5.88 7.87
N ILE A 296 7.34 5.09 6.79
CA ILE A 296 8.33 4.16 6.28
C ILE A 296 8.72 4.58 4.86
N VAL A 297 10.03 4.60 4.58
CA VAL A 297 10.56 4.83 3.23
C VAL A 297 11.52 3.70 2.87
N MET A 298 11.30 3.10 1.71
CA MET A 298 12.05 1.93 1.26
C MET A 298 12.53 2.10 -0.17
N THR A 299 13.70 1.56 -0.48
CA THR A 299 14.30 1.63 -1.83
C THR A 299 14.94 0.31 -2.23
N THR A 300 14.90 -0.02 -3.54
CA THR A 300 15.56 -1.19 -4.10
C THR A 300 16.93 -0.89 -4.71
N SER A 301 17.16 0.30 -5.25
CA SER A 301 18.41 0.66 -5.93
C SER A 301 19.62 0.80 -5.00
N LYS A 302 19.39 1.29 -3.80
CA LYS A 302 20.28 1.24 -2.64
C LYS A 302 19.43 0.66 -1.53
N PRO A 303 19.41 -0.69 -1.37
CA PRO A 303 18.46 -1.34 -0.49
C PRO A 303 18.50 -0.75 0.91
N ALA A 304 17.39 -0.17 1.31
CA ALA A 304 17.24 0.46 2.62
C ALA A 304 15.76 0.47 3.03
N VAL A 305 15.53 0.27 4.31
CA VAL A 305 14.25 0.48 4.98
C VAL A 305 14.48 1.48 6.09
N ARG A 306 13.73 2.57 6.09
CA ARG A 306 13.82 3.65 7.07
C ARG A 306 12.47 3.84 7.72
N PHE A 307 12.41 3.75 9.05
CA PHE A 307 11.30 4.26 9.84
C PHE A 307 11.68 5.68 10.28
N ILE A 308 10.81 6.63 9.99
CA ILE A 308 11.08 8.05 10.17
C ILE A 308 10.00 8.64 11.05
N GLU A 309 10.41 9.31 12.11
CA GLU A 309 9.54 10.15 12.93
C GLU A 309 9.85 11.61 12.60
N THR A 310 8.84 12.34 12.13
CA THR A 310 8.98 13.75 11.76
C THR A 310 8.15 14.62 12.71
N THR A 311 8.75 15.70 13.16
CA THR A 311 8.02 16.80 13.85
C THR A 311 7.93 17.97 12.90
N HIS A 312 6.72 18.26 12.42
CA HIS A 312 6.43 19.39 11.55
C HIS A 312 6.17 20.64 12.41
N LEU A 313 7.00 21.64 12.22
CA LEU A 313 6.91 22.89 12.97
C LEU A 313 5.98 23.87 12.25
N GLU A 314 4.75 24.01 12.70
CA GLU A 314 3.81 25.01 12.18
C GLU A 314 4.19 26.40 12.69
N ASN A 315 4.95 27.20 11.93
CA ASN A 315 5.21 28.65 12.15
C ASN A 315 5.19 29.12 13.62
N LYS A 316 5.68 28.28 14.54
CA LYS A 316 5.75 28.59 15.98
C LYS A 316 7.20 28.90 16.32
N PRO A 317 7.57 30.17 16.51
CA PRO A 317 8.96 30.56 16.76
C PRO A 317 9.54 30.02 18.07
N ASP A 318 8.70 29.53 18.97
CA ASP A 318 9.10 29.10 20.32
C ASP A 318 9.15 27.57 20.51
N VAL A 319 9.04 26.79 19.44
CA VAL A 319 9.10 25.31 19.55
C VAL A 319 10.52 24.85 19.87
N LYS A 320 10.67 24.18 21.01
CA LYS A 320 11.91 23.49 21.39
C LYS A 320 11.87 22.03 20.97
N VAL A 321 12.64 21.68 19.97
CA VAL A 321 12.85 20.27 19.60
C VAL A 321 13.67 19.60 20.71
N ARG A 322 13.12 18.53 21.30
CA ARG A 322 13.81 17.72 22.31
C ARG A 322 14.16 16.37 21.72
N PHE A 323 15.40 15.95 21.89
CA PHE A 323 15.79 14.56 21.74
C PHE A 323 15.08 13.70 22.81
N ARG A 324 14.48 12.60 22.39
CA ARG A 324 13.91 11.57 23.26
C ARG A 324 14.84 10.38 23.35
#